data_d8f8f9f43086985686af004943596986
#
_entry.id   d8f8f9f43086985686af004943596986
#
_cell.length_a   1.000
_cell.length_b   1.000
_cell.length_c   1.000
_cell.angle_alpha   90.00
_cell.angle_beta   90.00
_cell.angle_gamma   90.00
#
_symmetry.space_group_name_H-M   'P 1'
#
loop_
_entity.id
_entity.type
_entity.pdbx_description
1 polymer ?
#
loop_
_entity_poly.entity_id
_entity_poly.type
_entity_poly.pdbx_seq_one_letter_code
_entity_poly.pdbx_strand_id
1 'polypeptide(L)'
;MDKQKVCVIGLGFVGSAMATAIAISKSNNRPVYDVVGIDLDNKQGNERVNLINCGEFPFSTNDNHLKSAFKHAIRQGNLKATTDKSVCSDADIIIVDIQLDIDYLNNEPQLEFDQFKNAISEIGRLIAPETLVIIETTVPPGTCEKVVVPTLESELNLRGLSIDNVLIAHSYERVMPGNEYLASITDYWRVFSGYTKIAADACEVFLSNVIN
;
A
#
# COMPACT_ATOMS: atom_id res chain seq x y z
N MET A 1 -12.02 10.86 -17.33
CA MET A 1 -10.67 10.41 -17.02
C MET A 1 -10.78 8.97 -16.59
N ASP A 2 -9.89 8.13 -17.07
CA ASP A 2 -9.80 6.77 -16.57
C ASP A 2 -9.30 6.84 -15.12
N LYS A 3 -9.74 5.89 -14.29
CA LYS A 3 -9.30 5.80 -12.90
C LYS A 3 -7.85 5.31 -12.85
N GLN A 4 -7.06 5.85 -11.94
CA GLN A 4 -5.73 5.30 -11.67
C GLN A 4 -5.85 3.95 -10.96
N LYS A 5 -4.97 3.01 -11.33
CA LYS A 5 -4.89 1.68 -10.73
C LYS A 5 -3.94 1.71 -9.54
N VAL A 6 -4.46 1.34 -8.38
CA VAL A 6 -3.67 1.28 -7.14
C VAL A 6 -3.58 -0.17 -6.66
N CYS A 7 -2.37 -0.65 -6.43
CA CYS A 7 -2.14 -1.91 -5.73
C CYS A 7 -1.74 -1.64 -4.27
N VAL A 8 -2.40 -2.30 -3.33
CA VAL A 8 -2.03 -2.27 -1.90
C VAL A 8 -1.46 -3.64 -1.53
N ILE A 9 -0.18 -3.68 -1.20
CA ILE A 9 0.55 -4.91 -0.88
C ILE A 9 0.60 -5.11 0.63
N GLY A 10 0.00 -6.21 1.09
CA GLY A 10 -0.24 -6.52 2.49
C GLY A 10 -1.65 -6.15 2.91
N LEU A 11 -2.55 -7.14 2.92
CA LEU A 11 -3.93 -6.97 3.37
C LEU A 11 -4.09 -7.31 4.86
N GLY A 12 -3.11 -6.88 5.64
CA GLY A 12 -3.20 -6.87 7.09
C GLY A 12 -4.25 -5.88 7.58
N PHE A 13 -4.25 -5.63 8.88
CA PHE A 13 -5.17 -4.70 9.52
C PHE A 13 -5.09 -3.30 8.89
N VAL A 14 -3.89 -2.75 8.70
CA VAL A 14 -3.66 -1.44 8.10
C VAL A 14 -4.02 -1.44 6.61
N GLY A 15 -3.43 -2.33 5.80
CA GLY A 15 -3.61 -2.32 4.36
C GLY A 15 -5.03 -2.57 3.89
N SER A 16 -5.83 -3.38 4.61
CA SER A 16 -7.25 -3.56 4.28
C SER A 16 -8.06 -2.28 4.49
N ALA A 17 -7.75 -1.52 5.53
CA ALA A 17 -8.42 -0.24 5.79
C ALA A 17 -7.93 0.84 4.84
N MET A 18 -6.63 0.88 4.53
CA MET A 18 -6.05 1.80 3.55
C MET A 18 -6.60 1.55 2.14
N ALA A 19 -6.69 0.29 1.69
CA ALA A 19 -7.33 -0.07 0.43
C ALA A 19 -8.79 0.42 0.37
N THR A 20 -9.51 0.36 1.49
CA THR A 20 -10.87 0.89 1.60
C THR A 20 -10.88 2.41 1.47
N ALA A 21 -10.02 3.13 2.20
CA ALA A 21 -9.92 4.59 2.16
C ALA A 21 -9.60 5.09 0.74
N ILE A 22 -8.64 4.45 0.06
CA ILE A 22 -8.29 4.77 -1.32
C ILE A 22 -9.49 4.53 -2.26
N ALA A 23 -10.17 3.39 -2.11
CA ALA A 23 -11.29 3.04 -2.99
C ALA A 23 -12.50 3.97 -2.87
N ILE A 24 -12.73 4.57 -1.69
CA ILE A 24 -13.82 5.54 -1.50
C ILE A 24 -13.44 6.97 -1.87
N SER A 25 -12.16 7.25 -2.18
CA SER A 25 -11.69 8.59 -2.56
C SER A 25 -12.37 9.07 -3.83
N LYS A 26 -12.81 10.33 -3.83
CA LYS A 26 -13.60 10.92 -4.92
C LYS A 26 -13.07 12.27 -5.32
N SER A 27 -13.09 12.51 -6.62
CA SER A 27 -12.97 13.85 -7.20
C SER A 27 -14.22 14.15 -8.03
N ASN A 28 -14.87 15.30 -7.79
CA ASN A 28 -16.12 15.67 -8.44
C ASN A 28 -17.20 14.56 -8.35
N ASN A 29 -17.35 13.95 -7.17
CA ASN A 29 -18.28 12.84 -6.87
C ASN A 29 -18.03 11.54 -7.66
N ARG A 30 -16.89 11.37 -8.31
CA ARG A 30 -16.52 10.14 -9.01
C ARG A 30 -15.33 9.47 -8.33
N PRO A 31 -15.29 8.14 -8.22
CA PRO A 31 -14.12 7.43 -7.72
C PRO A 31 -12.88 7.78 -8.54
N VAL A 32 -11.78 8.05 -7.86
CA VAL A 32 -10.49 8.38 -8.50
C VAL A 32 -9.68 7.13 -8.82
N TYR A 33 -9.85 6.08 -8.02
CA TYR A 33 -8.99 4.91 -8.04
C TYR A 33 -9.77 3.61 -8.29
N ASP A 34 -9.13 2.68 -9.00
CA ASP A 34 -9.44 1.26 -9.00
C ASP A 34 -8.38 0.53 -8.17
N VAL A 35 -8.80 -0.10 -7.09
CA VAL A 35 -7.90 -0.65 -6.05
C VAL A 35 -7.88 -2.16 -6.10
N VAL A 36 -6.67 -2.73 -6.09
CA VAL A 36 -6.43 -4.16 -5.95
C VAL A 36 -5.56 -4.39 -4.72
N GLY A 37 -6.13 -4.99 -3.69
CA GLY A 37 -5.36 -5.48 -2.56
C GLY A 37 -4.64 -6.78 -2.90
N ILE A 38 -3.38 -6.91 -2.48
CA ILE A 38 -2.55 -8.10 -2.74
C ILE A 38 -2.10 -8.66 -1.39
N ASP A 39 -2.29 -9.96 -1.20
CA ASP A 39 -1.76 -10.66 -0.02
C ASP A 39 -0.94 -11.90 -0.44
N LEU A 40 -0.30 -12.52 0.51
CA LEU A 40 0.50 -13.72 0.29
C LEU A 40 -0.37 -14.89 -0.17
N ASP A 41 0.15 -15.69 -1.10
CA ASP A 41 -0.48 -16.97 -1.49
C ASP A 41 -0.19 -18.02 -0.41
N ASN A 42 -0.86 -17.88 0.73
CA ASN A 42 -0.88 -18.81 1.83
C ASN A 42 -2.29 -18.88 2.44
N LYS A 43 -2.48 -19.75 3.43
CA LYS A 43 -3.81 -19.97 4.03
C LYS A 43 -4.45 -18.66 4.52
N GLN A 44 -3.69 -17.81 5.25
CA GLN A 44 -4.23 -16.58 5.83
C GLN A 44 -4.50 -15.51 4.76
N GLY A 45 -3.59 -15.37 3.79
CA GLY A 45 -3.76 -14.41 2.69
C GLY A 45 -4.95 -14.79 1.81
N ASN A 46 -5.07 -16.08 1.45
CA ASN A 46 -6.22 -16.57 0.68
C ASN A 46 -7.54 -16.37 1.42
N GLU A 47 -7.57 -16.55 2.75
CA GLU A 47 -8.76 -16.31 3.57
C GLU A 47 -9.15 -14.82 3.54
N ARG A 48 -8.21 -13.88 3.71
CA ARG A 48 -8.47 -12.44 3.62
C ARG A 48 -8.94 -12.03 2.23
N VAL A 49 -8.30 -12.52 1.19
CA VAL A 49 -8.70 -12.27 -0.21
C VAL A 49 -10.13 -12.73 -0.46
N ASN A 50 -10.49 -13.92 0.01
CA ASN A 50 -11.85 -14.45 -0.13
C ASN A 50 -12.88 -13.60 0.62
N LEU A 51 -12.61 -13.22 1.88
CA LEU A 51 -13.49 -12.36 2.67
C LEU A 51 -13.73 -11.02 1.96
N ILE A 52 -12.67 -10.35 1.52
CA ILE A 52 -12.76 -9.07 0.82
C ILE A 52 -13.63 -9.20 -0.43
N ASN A 53 -13.38 -10.19 -1.27
CA ASN A 53 -14.13 -10.39 -2.51
C ASN A 53 -15.59 -10.82 -2.26
N CYS A 54 -15.90 -11.42 -1.11
CA CYS A 54 -17.27 -11.69 -0.67
C CYS A 54 -17.96 -10.47 -0.03
N GLY A 55 -17.27 -9.34 0.13
CA GLY A 55 -17.83 -8.13 0.74
C GLY A 55 -17.78 -8.12 2.26
N GLU A 56 -16.92 -8.93 2.85
CA GLU A 56 -16.67 -9.00 4.28
C GLU A 56 -15.31 -8.40 4.62
N PHE A 57 -15.29 -7.43 5.54
CA PHE A 57 -14.02 -6.85 6.01
C PHE A 57 -13.24 -7.90 6.81
N PRO A 58 -11.95 -8.16 6.51
CA PRO A 58 -11.25 -9.35 7.01
C PRO A 58 -10.86 -9.31 8.49
N PHE A 59 -11.18 -8.22 9.19
CA PHE A 59 -10.87 -8.05 10.61
C PHE A 59 -12.09 -7.59 11.41
N SER A 60 -12.13 -7.96 12.69
CA SER A 60 -13.09 -7.39 13.62
C SER A 60 -12.83 -5.90 13.81
N THR A 61 -13.86 -5.09 13.67
CA THR A 61 -13.81 -3.65 13.95
C THR A 61 -15.14 -3.17 14.52
N ASN A 62 -15.09 -2.18 15.40
CA ASN A 62 -16.26 -1.47 15.90
C ASN A 62 -16.59 -0.23 15.07
N ASP A 63 -15.74 0.13 14.09
CA ASP A 63 -15.97 1.27 13.21
C ASP A 63 -17.03 0.95 12.16
N ASN A 64 -18.23 1.51 12.35
CA ASN A 64 -19.33 1.34 11.41
C ASN A 64 -19.12 2.17 10.12
N HIS A 65 -18.32 3.25 10.19
CA HIS A 65 -17.98 4.04 8.99
C HIS A 65 -17.06 3.23 8.08
N LEU A 66 -16.03 2.58 8.62
CA LEU A 66 -15.17 1.68 7.86
C LEU A 66 -15.97 0.54 7.21
N LYS A 67 -16.84 -0.13 7.98
CA LYS A 67 -17.69 -1.21 7.44
C LYS A 67 -18.59 -0.73 6.29
N SER A 68 -19.14 0.46 6.43
CA SER A 68 -20.03 1.05 5.42
C SER A 68 -19.25 1.46 4.17
N ALA A 69 -18.10 2.09 4.35
CA ALA A 69 -17.18 2.50 3.30
C ALA A 69 -16.67 1.29 2.50
N PHE A 70 -16.23 0.24 3.20
CA PHE A 70 -15.80 -1.01 2.59
C PHE A 70 -16.89 -1.64 1.72
N LYS A 71 -18.10 -1.83 2.27
CA LYS A 71 -19.24 -2.35 1.52
C LYS A 71 -19.61 -1.48 0.32
N HIS A 72 -19.43 -0.16 0.44
CA HIS A 72 -19.67 0.76 -0.65
C HIS A 72 -18.66 0.56 -1.78
N ALA A 73 -17.34 0.48 -1.47
CA ALA A 73 -16.28 0.24 -2.44
C ALA A 73 -16.46 -1.09 -3.19
N ILE A 74 -16.77 -2.17 -2.47
CA ILE A 74 -17.06 -3.48 -3.09
C ILE A 74 -18.26 -3.40 -4.05
N ARG A 75 -19.35 -2.77 -3.63
CA ARG A 75 -20.53 -2.61 -4.50
C ARG A 75 -20.30 -1.72 -5.70
N GLN A 76 -19.42 -0.72 -5.59
CA GLN A 76 -19.01 0.10 -6.73
C GLN A 76 -18.09 -0.67 -7.71
N GLY A 77 -17.53 -1.81 -7.30
CA GLY A 77 -16.67 -2.64 -8.12
C GLY A 77 -15.25 -2.08 -8.30
N ASN A 78 -14.84 -1.10 -7.49
CA ASN A 78 -13.52 -0.50 -7.55
C ASN A 78 -12.59 -0.89 -6.38
N LEU A 79 -12.95 -1.93 -5.64
CA LEU A 79 -12.09 -2.62 -4.67
C LEU A 79 -12.22 -4.13 -4.86
N LYS A 80 -11.10 -4.80 -5.05
CA LYS A 80 -10.99 -6.27 -5.10
C LYS A 80 -9.67 -6.70 -4.48
N ALA A 81 -9.51 -7.99 -4.22
CA ALA A 81 -8.29 -8.57 -3.68
C ALA A 81 -7.84 -9.80 -4.48
N THR A 82 -6.54 -10.08 -4.46
CA THR A 82 -5.92 -11.22 -5.13
C THR A 82 -4.63 -11.64 -4.43
N THR A 83 -4.17 -12.86 -4.70
CA THR A 83 -2.79 -13.30 -4.39
C THR A 83 -1.87 -13.24 -5.61
N ASP A 84 -2.40 -12.90 -6.78
CA ASP A 84 -1.63 -12.76 -8.01
C ASP A 84 -0.91 -11.39 -8.04
N LYS A 85 0.40 -11.43 -7.88
CA LYS A 85 1.26 -10.25 -7.88
C LYS A 85 1.46 -9.63 -9.27
N SER A 86 1.14 -10.37 -10.35
CA SER A 86 1.30 -9.87 -11.71
C SER A 86 0.50 -8.60 -11.99
N VAL A 87 -0.57 -8.35 -11.24
CA VAL A 87 -1.38 -7.14 -11.33
C VAL A 87 -0.58 -5.85 -11.02
N CYS A 88 0.58 -5.95 -10.36
CA CYS A 88 1.48 -4.81 -10.13
C CYS A 88 2.06 -4.23 -11.44
N SER A 89 2.11 -5.01 -12.52
CA SER A 89 2.63 -4.55 -13.82
C SER A 89 1.78 -3.46 -14.47
N ASP A 90 0.52 -3.38 -14.08
CA ASP A 90 -0.48 -2.44 -14.60
C ASP A 90 -0.79 -1.31 -13.62
N ALA A 91 -0.12 -1.28 -12.47
CA ALA A 91 -0.40 -0.30 -11.41
C ALA A 91 0.26 1.04 -11.71
N ASP A 92 -0.50 2.13 -11.55
CA ASP A 92 0.04 3.50 -11.53
C ASP A 92 0.67 3.81 -10.17
N ILE A 93 0.11 3.23 -9.10
CA ILE A 93 0.54 3.47 -7.72
C ILE A 93 0.59 2.14 -6.97
N ILE A 94 1.65 1.93 -6.21
CA ILE A 94 1.80 0.78 -5.30
C ILE A 94 2.00 1.29 -3.88
N ILE A 95 1.14 0.84 -2.97
CA ILE A 95 1.26 1.07 -1.54
C ILE A 95 1.86 -0.20 -0.91
N VAL A 96 2.94 -0.04 -0.17
CA VAL A 96 3.59 -1.15 0.53
C VAL A 96 3.27 -1.08 2.01
N ASP A 97 2.45 -2.03 2.46
CA ASP A 97 1.91 -2.08 3.82
C ASP A 97 2.18 -3.45 4.46
N ILE A 98 3.45 -3.83 4.42
CA ILE A 98 3.95 -5.12 4.88
C ILE A 98 4.50 -4.96 6.29
N GLN A 99 4.14 -5.89 7.16
CA GLN A 99 4.69 -5.90 8.51
C GLN A 99 6.22 -6.05 8.48
N LEU A 100 6.90 -5.22 9.26
CA LEU A 100 8.33 -5.35 9.53
C LEU A 100 8.49 -5.90 10.96
N ASP A 101 8.97 -7.13 11.06
CA ASP A 101 9.11 -7.82 12.32
C ASP A 101 10.38 -7.40 13.06
N ILE A 102 10.31 -7.39 14.39
CA ILE A 102 11.45 -7.14 15.27
C ILE A 102 11.70 -8.42 16.07
N ASP A 103 12.83 -9.05 15.83
CA ASP A 103 13.36 -10.13 16.65
C ASP A 103 14.26 -9.60 17.76
N TYR A 104 14.48 -10.39 18.79
CA TYR A 104 15.39 -10.05 19.87
C TYR A 104 16.53 -11.07 19.96
N LEU A 105 17.75 -10.62 19.61
CA LEU A 105 18.96 -11.40 19.77
C LEU A 105 19.75 -10.86 20.97
N ASN A 106 19.97 -11.69 22.00
CA ASN A 106 20.64 -11.30 23.24
C ASN A 106 20.04 -10.07 23.93
N ASN A 107 18.71 -9.93 23.94
CA ASN A 107 17.95 -8.78 24.43
C ASN A 107 18.14 -7.47 23.62
N GLU A 108 18.78 -7.54 22.46
CA GLU A 108 18.87 -6.40 21.54
C GLU A 108 17.89 -6.58 20.37
N PRO A 109 17.12 -5.55 20.02
CA PRO A 109 16.18 -5.63 18.93
C PRO A 109 16.93 -5.75 17.59
N GLN A 110 16.55 -6.72 16.77
CA GLN A 110 17.01 -6.91 15.42
C GLN A 110 15.85 -6.78 14.45
N LEU A 111 16.03 -6.05 13.38
CA LEU A 111 15.02 -5.90 12.35
C LEU A 111 15.21 -6.97 11.27
N GLU A 112 14.15 -7.75 11.06
CA GLU A 112 14.10 -8.78 10.01
C GLU A 112 13.63 -8.17 8.69
N PHE A 113 14.58 -7.79 7.83
CA PHE A 113 14.28 -7.19 6.53
C PHE A 113 14.03 -8.19 5.41
N ASP A 114 14.21 -9.48 5.61
CA ASP A 114 14.21 -10.44 4.51
C ASP A 114 12.85 -10.53 3.81
N GLN A 115 11.76 -10.61 4.56
CA GLN A 115 10.41 -10.63 3.98
C GLN A 115 10.09 -9.31 3.29
N PHE A 116 10.47 -8.19 3.91
CA PHE A 116 10.27 -6.86 3.35
C PHE A 116 11.07 -6.68 2.04
N LYS A 117 12.36 -7.05 2.03
CA LYS A 117 13.21 -7.01 0.82
C LYS A 117 12.67 -7.90 -0.28
N ASN A 118 12.22 -9.11 0.05
CA ASN A 118 11.64 -10.02 -0.93
C ASN A 118 10.41 -9.40 -1.61
N ALA A 119 9.54 -8.75 -0.86
CA ALA A 119 8.39 -8.08 -1.43
C ALA A 119 8.78 -6.88 -2.30
N ILE A 120 9.75 -6.06 -1.87
CA ILE A 120 10.28 -4.96 -2.68
C ILE A 120 10.94 -5.49 -3.97
N SER A 121 11.68 -6.61 -3.90
CA SER A 121 12.28 -7.27 -5.06
C SER A 121 11.20 -7.75 -6.05
N GLU A 122 10.14 -8.39 -5.56
CA GLU A 122 9.01 -8.81 -6.40
C GLU A 122 8.32 -7.63 -7.09
N ILE A 123 8.12 -6.52 -6.37
CA ILE A 123 7.64 -5.26 -6.96
C ILE A 123 8.58 -4.83 -8.09
N GLY A 124 9.88 -4.73 -7.84
CA GLY A 124 10.87 -4.29 -8.83
C GLY A 124 10.89 -5.13 -10.12
N ARG A 125 10.57 -6.44 -10.02
CA ARG A 125 10.44 -7.34 -11.18
C ARG A 125 9.23 -7.04 -12.06
N LEU A 126 8.20 -6.41 -11.52
CA LEU A 126 6.89 -6.31 -12.17
C LEU A 126 6.54 -4.90 -12.62
N ILE A 127 6.85 -3.88 -11.82
CA ILE A 127 6.36 -2.51 -12.01
C ILE A 127 6.76 -1.91 -13.36
N ALA A 128 5.85 -1.08 -13.88
CA ALA A 128 6.09 -0.27 -15.07
C ALA A 128 6.93 0.98 -14.75
N PRO A 129 7.59 1.59 -15.75
CA PRO A 129 8.12 2.94 -15.60
C PRO A 129 7.04 3.92 -15.14
N GLU A 130 7.46 4.96 -14.40
CA GLU A 130 6.62 6.02 -13.84
C GLU A 130 5.68 5.59 -12.71
N THR A 131 5.66 4.30 -12.32
CA THR A 131 4.90 3.83 -11.15
C THR A 131 5.36 4.54 -9.89
N LEU A 132 4.41 5.07 -9.11
CA LEU A 132 4.65 5.61 -7.78
C LEU A 132 4.61 4.48 -6.74
N VAL A 133 5.73 4.23 -6.08
CA VAL A 133 5.83 3.26 -4.97
C VAL A 133 5.90 4.01 -3.65
N ILE A 134 4.87 3.88 -2.82
CA ILE A 134 4.81 4.50 -1.49
C ILE A 134 5.04 3.42 -0.44
N ILE A 135 6.10 3.56 0.33
CA ILE A 135 6.35 2.73 1.51
C ILE A 135 5.51 3.30 2.65
N GLU A 136 4.44 2.60 3.00
CA GLU A 136 3.56 2.99 4.10
C GLU A 136 3.91 2.28 5.42
N THR A 137 4.56 1.13 5.33
CA THR A 137 5.15 0.44 6.48
C THR A 137 5.98 1.40 7.32
N THR A 138 5.76 1.41 8.63
CA THR A 138 6.63 2.13 9.56
C THR A 138 8.02 1.48 9.58
N VAL A 139 9.00 2.21 9.11
CA VAL A 139 10.39 1.75 8.98
C VAL A 139 11.36 2.70 9.66
N PRO A 140 12.53 2.23 10.13
CA PRO A 140 13.57 3.10 10.67
C PRO A 140 14.04 4.16 9.67
N PRO A 141 14.50 5.33 10.15
CA PRO A 141 15.08 6.36 9.29
C PRO A 141 16.21 5.81 8.41
N GLY A 142 16.18 6.17 7.13
CA GLY A 142 17.17 5.70 6.14
C GLY A 142 16.85 4.36 5.48
N THR A 143 15.78 3.65 5.87
CA THR A 143 15.42 2.36 5.27
C THR A 143 15.09 2.51 3.78
N CYS A 144 14.38 3.55 3.37
CA CYS A 144 14.08 3.75 1.95
C CYS A 144 15.35 3.91 1.12
N GLU A 145 16.31 4.72 1.58
CA GLU A 145 17.57 4.94 0.90
C GLU A 145 18.50 3.71 0.89
N LYS A 146 18.57 2.99 2.02
CA LYS A 146 19.55 1.92 2.22
C LYS A 146 19.03 0.52 1.88
N VAL A 147 17.73 0.33 1.83
CA VAL A 147 17.10 -0.99 1.60
C VAL A 147 16.19 -0.96 0.39
N VAL A 148 15.19 -0.04 0.35
CA VAL A 148 14.18 -0.04 -0.72
C VAL A 148 14.79 0.30 -2.06
N VAL A 149 15.47 1.46 -2.14
CA VAL A 149 16.06 1.95 -3.40
C VAL A 149 17.06 0.94 -3.98
N PRO A 150 18.08 0.42 -3.24
CA PRO A 150 19.01 -0.55 -3.81
C PRO A 150 18.35 -1.87 -4.23
N THR A 151 17.30 -2.30 -3.52
CA THR A 151 16.59 -3.53 -3.87
C THR A 151 15.80 -3.35 -5.18
N LEU A 152 15.06 -2.24 -5.33
CA LEU A 152 14.35 -1.92 -6.57
C LEU A 152 15.34 -1.72 -7.72
N GLU A 153 16.42 -0.97 -7.52
CA GLU A 153 17.44 -0.70 -8.53
C GLU A 153 18.06 -1.99 -9.09
N SER A 154 18.35 -2.95 -8.21
CA SER A 154 18.87 -4.26 -8.63
C SER A 154 17.92 -4.98 -9.59
N GLU A 155 16.62 -5.02 -9.28
CA GLU A 155 15.63 -5.72 -10.13
C GLU A 155 15.30 -4.94 -11.41
N LEU A 156 15.26 -3.61 -11.34
CA LEU A 156 15.05 -2.75 -12.49
C LEU A 156 16.21 -2.87 -13.50
N ASN A 157 17.46 -2.88 -13.01
CA ASN A 157 18.64 -3.06 -13.83
C ASN A 157 18.64 -4.39 -14.60
N LEU A 158 18.16 -5.49 -13.99
CA LEU A 158 17.99 -6.78 -14.66
C LEU A 158 16.99 -6.71 -15.85
N ARG A 159 16.10 -5.74 -15.82
CA ARG A 159 15.10 -5.47 -16.86
C ARG A 159 15.54 -4.36 -17.84
N GLY A 160 16.76 -3.82 -17.70
CA GLY A 160 17.26 -2.71 -18.51
C GLY A 160 16.63 -1.35 -18.19
N LEU A 161 16.04 -1.20 -16.99
CA LEU A 161 15.44 0.03 -16.49
C LEU A 161 16.34 0.68 -15.44
N SER A 162 16.28 2.02 -15.31
CA SER A 162 16.94 2.78 -14.24
C SER A 162 16.00 2.98 -13.07
N ILE A 163 16.56 3.18 -11.88
CA ILE A 163 15.81 3.62 -10.70
C ILE A 163 15.11 4.98 -10.92
N ASP A 164 15.65 5.82 -11.80
CA ASP A 164 15.04 7.09 -12.19
C ASP A 164 13.72 6.94 -12.96
N ASN A 165 13.43 5.72 -13.43
CA ASN A 165 12.16 5.42 -14.08
C ASN A 165 11.00 5.19 -13.11
N VAL A 166 11.26 5.15 -11.78
CA VAL A 166 10.26 4.85 -10.76
C VAL A 166 10.22 5.97 -9.73
N LEU A 167 9.02 6.32 -9.25
CA LEU A 167 8.82 7.32 -8.23
C LEU A 167 8.73 6.64 -6.86
N ILE A 168 9.70 6.90 -5.97
CA ILE A 168 9.75 6.26 -4.65
C ILE A 168 9.46 7.31 -3.58
N ALA A 169 8.48 7.02 -2.72
CA ALA A 169 8.09 7.87 -1.61
C ALA A 169 7.91 7.06 -0.32
N HIS A 170 7.91 7.73 0.79
CA HIS A 170 7.57 7.18 2.10
C HIS A 170 6.52 8.06 2.76
N SER A 171 5.48 7.42 3.31
CA SER A 171 4.47 8.08 4.14
C SER A 171 3.88 7.06 5.10
N TYR A 172 4.45 6.96 6.30
CA TYR A 172 3.93 6.03 7.29
C TYR A 172 2.46 6.33 7.64
N GLU A 173 1.71 5.27 7.90
CA GLU A 173 0.29 5.34 8.25
C GLU A 173 0.07 5.93 9.66
N ARG A 174 -1.16 6.37 9.93
CA ARG A 174 -1.60 6.94 11.21
C ARG A 174 -2.77 6.17 11.80
N VAL A 175 -2.84 4.88 11.50
CA VAL A 175 -3.96 4.02 11.85
C VAL A 175 -4.07 3.85 13.37
N MET A 176 -5.24 4.15 13.89
CA MET A 176 -5.59 3.90 15.28
C MET A 176 -6.77 2.94 15.34
N PRO A 177 -6.57 1.69 15.79
CA PRO A 177 -7.66 0.75 15.99
C PRO A 177 -8.70 1.29 16.96
N GLY A 178 -9.99 1.19 16.58
CA GLY A 178 -11.07 1.66 17.43
C GLY A 178 -12.31 2.05 16.64
N ASN A 179 -13.12 2.94 17.23
CA ASN A 179 -14.38 3.39 16.61
C ASN A 179 -14.17 4.42 15.49
N GLU A 180 -13.00 5.04 15.42
CA GLU A 180 -12.62 6.07 14.44
C GLU A 180 -11.47 5.58 13.53
N TYR A 181 -11.49 4.29 13.21
CA TYR A 181 -10.42 3.65 12.47
C TYR A 181 -10.26 4.26 11.07
N LEU A 182 -11.34 4.41 10.31
CA LEU A 182 -11.29 5.05 8.99
C LEU A 182 -10.87 6.52 9.10
N ALA A 183 -11.42 7.25 10.06
CA ALA A 183 -11.09 8.67 10.26
C ALA A 183 -9.60 8.87 10.61
N SER A 184 -8.97 7.92 11.32
CA SER A 184 -7.52 8.00 11.58
C SER A 184 -6.67 7.94 10.31
N ILE A 185 -7.19 7.31 9.24
CA ILE A 185 -6.54 7.27 7.92
C ILE A 185 -6.81 8.54 7.12
N THR A 186 -8.07 8.98 7.09
CA THR A 186 -8.55 10.02 6.17
C THR A 186 -8.47 11.45 6.72
N ASP A 187 -8.40 11.62 8.06
CA ASP A 187 -8.56 12.95 8.69
C ASP A 187 -7.31 13.40 9.45
N TYR A 188 -6.30 12.55 9.59
CA TYR A 188 -5.09 12.90 10.31
C TYR A 188 -3.99 13.38 9.36
N TRP A 189 -3.20 14.35 9.84
CA TRP A 189 -2.02 14.82 9.15
C TRP A 189 -1.07 13.68 8.79
N ARG A 190 -0.61 13.69 7.54
CA ARG A 190 0.39 12.74 7.05
C ARG A 190 1.73 13.44 6.83
N VAL A 191 2.78 12.76 7.26
CA VAL A 191 4.15 13.15 6.91
C VAL A 191 4.59 12.28 5.75
N PHE A 192 5.11 12.89 4.72
CA PHE A 192 5.63 12.18 3.56
C PHE A 192 6.96 12.74 3.10
N SER A 193 7.72 11.94 2.36
CA SER A 193 8.94 12.32 1.68
C SER A 193 9.08 11.53 0.38
N GLY A 194 9.73 12.13 -0.62
CA GLY A 194 10.09 11.44 -1.86
C GLY A 194 11.60 11.23 -1.94
N TYR A 195 12.02 10.16 -2.59
CA TYR A 195 13.43 9.95 -2.96
C TYR A 195 13.92 11.05 -3.91
N THR A 196 13.02 11.56 -4.77
CA THR A 196 13.20 12.73 -5.59
C THR A 196 12.08 13.74 -5.33
N LYS A 197 12.29 14.99 -5.76
CA LYS A 197 11.22 16.00 -5.67
C LYS A 197 9.98 15.59 -6.45
N ILE A 198 10.13 15.00 -7.63
CA ILE A 198 9.01 14.53 -8.46
C ILE A 198 8.22 13.44 -7.73
N ALA A 199 8.91 12.51 -7.06
CA ALA A 199 8.26 11.48 -6.26
C ALA A 199 7.52 12.07 -5.04
N ALA A 200 8.08 13.09 -4.39
CA ALA A 200 7.40 13.80 -3.31
C ALA A 200 6.13 14.51 -3.81
N ASP A 201 6.21 15.22 -4.93
CA ASP A 201 5.07 15.93 -5.52
C ASP A 201 3.96 14.94 -5.94
N ALA A 202 4.32 13.79 -6.51
CA ALA A 202 3.37 12.73 -6.87
C ALA A 202 2.70 12.11 -5.63
N CYS A 203 3.46 11.88 -4.56
CA CYS A 203 2.94 11.39 -3.28
C CYS A 203 1.98 12.40 -2.64
N GLU A 204 2.30 13.69 -2.68
CA GLU A 204 1.43 14.77 -2.19
C GLU A 204 0.09 14.79 -2.92
N VAL A 205 0.10 14.68 -4.25
CA VAL A 205 -1.12 14.60 -5.07
C VAL A 205 -1.96 13.39 -4.69
N PHE A 206 -1.33 12.21 -4.53
CA PHE A 206 -2.03 11.01 -4.09
C PHE A 206 -2.66 11.20 -2.72
N LEU A 207 -1.89 11.63 -1.73
CA LEU A 207 -2.37 11.83 -0.36
C LEU A 207 -3.50 12.87 -0.29
N SER A 208 -3.42 13.95 -1.06
CA SER A 208 -4.47 14.98 -1.12
C SER A 208 -5.81 14.49 -1.69
N ASN A 209 -5.83 13.36 -2.39
CA ASN A 209 -7.06 12.72 -2.83
C ASN A 209 -7.64 11.74 -1.80
N VAL A 210 -6.81 11.22 -0.89
CA VAL A 210 -7.20 10.20 0.10
C VAL A 210 -7.52 10.82 1.45
N ILE A 211 -6.82 11.91 1.80
CA ILE A 211 -6.93 12.60 3.09
C ILE A 211 -7.80 13.85 2.91
N ASN A 212 -8.73 14.07 3.85
CA ASN A 212 -9.66 15.20 3.87
C ASN A 212 -9.00 16.51 4.32
#